data_c0e76528a517ef64123e8c4c1dd9eac4
#
_entry.id   c0e76528a517ef64123e8c4c1dd9eac4
#
_cell.length_a   1.000
_cell.length_b   1.000
_cell.length_c   1.000
_cell.angle_alpha   90.00
_cell.angle_beta   90.00
_cell.angle_gamma   90.00
#
_symmetry.space_group_name_H-M   'P 1'
#
loop_
_entity.id
_entity.type
_entity.pdbx_description
1 polymer ?
#
loop_
_entity_poly.entity_id
_entity_poly.type
_entity_poly.pdbx_seq_one_letter_code
_entity_poly.pdbx_strand_id
1 'polypeptide(L)'
;MKPILQKSFMDIHECKTIEHYTALRIANGRASKQRKEDKTAIFYAIQSTPLTDGIGMAYKPQVEKLLGKKLSLSTSGIRKWGKGCYMGWHKNRWECEYVVSIQISDHAWPIGFLTEVQDNPLIEGQSGKGPVKTCLQGDALIFNGATTYHGRQRLTSNFCITLMLYYVEKETYCDTKDKRELYGDENKTRMRLHGELQIDA
;
A
#
# COMPACT_ATOMS: atom_id res chain seq x y z
N MET A 1 8.76 14.11 1.65
CA MET A 1 7.38 14.47 2.05
C MET A 1 7.10 13.91 3.45
N LYS A 2 6.51 14.70 4.35
CA LYS A 2 6.06 14.16 5.66
C LYS A 2 4.83 13.28 5.46
N PRO A 3 4.74 12.12 6.16
CA PRO A 3 3.57 11.27 6.08
C PRO A 3 2.29 11.98 6.57
N ILE A 4 1.22 11.90 5.79
CA ILE A 4 -0.08 12.51 6.06
C ILE A 4 -0.99 11.42 6.65
N LEU A 5 -1.52 11.65 7.85
CA LEU A 5 -2.59 10.83 8.41
C LEU A 5 -3.93 11.50 8.08
N GLN A 6 -4.70 10.87 7.21
CA GLN A 6 -6.05 11.31 6.87
C GLN A 6 -7.05 10.44 7.63
N LYS A 7 -7.72 11.05 8.60
CA LYS A 7 -8.77 10.37 9.37
C LYS A 7 -10.04 10.21 8.56
N SER A 8 -10.77 9.13 8.82
CA SER A 8 -12.05 8.82 8.16
C SER A 8 -11.96 8.97 6.63
N PHE A 9 -10.87 8.45 6.06
CA PHE A 9 -10.61 8.50 4.63
C PHE A 9 -11.59 7.62 3.86
N MET A 10 -11.94 6.48 4.43
CA MET A 10 -12.88 5.49 3.90
C MET A 10 -13.99 5.24 4.92
N ASP A 11 -15.20 5.04 4.46
CA ASP A 11 -16.33 4.73 5.31
C ASP A 11 -16.20 3.33 5.96
N ILE A 12 -16.78 3.16 7.14
CA ILE A 12 -16.73 1.89 7.89
C ILE A 12 -17.48 0.77 7.18
N HIS A 13 -18.57 1.07 6.46
CA HIS A 13 -19.28 0.05 5.69
C HIS A 13 -18.47 -0.41 4.48
N GLU A 14 -17.74 0.49 3.83
CA GLU A 14 -16.78 0.14 2.78
C GLU A 14 -15.66 -0.74 3.33
N CYS A 15 -15.11 -0.40 4.50
CA CYS A 15 -14.11 -1.23 5.17
C CYS A 15 -14.63 -2.64 5.44
N LYS A 16 -15.84 -2.79 5.98
CA LYS A 16 -16.46 -4.09 6.22
C LYS A 16 -16.70 -4.88 4.93
N THR A 17 -17.13 -4.20 3.88
CA THR A 17 -17.29 -4.81 2.55
C THR A 17 -15.96 -5.38 2.03
N ILE A 18 -14.86 -4.63 2.18
CA ILE A 18 -13.52 -5.08 1.79
C ILE A 18 -13.04 -6.23 2.67
N GLU A 19 -13.36 -6.21 3.96
CA GLU A 19 -13.02 -7.30 4.89
C GLU A 19 -13.72 -8.60 4.48
N HIS A 20 -15.02 -8.58 4.20
CA HIS A 20 -15.77 -9.73 3.69
C HIS A 20 -15.26 -10.20 2.33
N TYR A 21 -15.00 -9.28 1.41
CA TYR A 21 -14.38 -9.61 0.12
C TYR A 21 -13.04 -10.32 0.30
N THR A 22 -12.22 -9.85 1.23
CA THR A 22 -10.93 -10.47 1.56
C THR A 22 -11.10 -11.90 2.06
N ALA A 23 -12.06 -12.13 2.96
CA ALA A 23 -12.38 -13.46 3.49
C ALA A 23 -12.83 -14.41 2.37
N LEU A 24 -13.72 -13.96 1.48
CA LEU A 24 -14.20 -14.74 0.33
C LEU A 24 -13.06 -15.09 -0.64
N ARG A 25 -12.18 -14.14 -0.93
CA ARG A 25 -11.02 -14.37 -1.82
C ARG A 25 -10.07 -15.42 -1.26
N ILE A 26 -9.85 -15.40 0.05
CA ILE A 26 -9.02 -16.40 0.74
C ILE A 26 -9.68 -17.75 0.73
N ALA A 27 -10.97 -17.83 1.11
CA ALA A 27 -11.73 -19.08 1.15
C ALA A 27 -11.80 -19.77 -0.22
N ASN A 28 -11.91 -19.00 -1.29
CA ASN A 28 -11.97 -19.51 -2.66
C ASN A 28 -10.58 -19.73 -3.31
N GLY A 29 -9.49 -19.67 -2.53
CA GLY A 29 -8.13 -19.88 -3.04
C GLY A 29 -7.65 -18.79 -4.01
N ARG A 30 -8.32 -17.62 -4.04
CA ARG A 30 -8.02 -16.49 -4.95
C ARG A 30 -7.17 -15.40 -4.27
N ALA A 31 -6.43 -15.76 -3.23
CA ALA A 31 -5.45 -14.93 -2.56
C ALA A 31 -4.12 -15.68 -2.49
N SER A 32 -3.03 -15.01 -2.82
CA SER A 32 -1.70 -15.59 -2.68
C SER A 32 -1.36 -15.71 -1.20
N LYS A 33 -1.09 -16.94 -0.75
CA LYS A 33 -0.64 -17.22 0.60
C LYS A 33 0.88 -17.18 0.63
N GLN A 34 1.43 -16.33 1.47
CA GLN A 34 2.87 -16.16 1.60
C GLN A 34 3.29 -16.39 3.06
N ARG A 35 4.48 -16.93 3.25
CA ARG A 35 5.11 -17.10 4.56
C ARG A 35 6.28 -16.14 4.66
N LYS A 36 6.47 -15.54 5.83
CA LYS A 36 7.68 -14.81 6.14
C LYS A 36 8.87 -15.74 6.28
N GLU A 37 10.07 -15.21 6.20
CA GLU A 37 11.33 -15.98 6.22
C GLU A 37 11.47 -16.90 7.43
N ASP A 38 10.95 -16.48 8.59
CA ASP A 38 10.91 -17.29 9.82
C ASP A 38 9.86 -18.41 9.78
N LYS A 39 9.09 -18.54 8.67
CA LYS A 39 8.03 -19.54 8.42
C LYS A 39 6.89 -19.56 9.45
N THR A 40 6.89 -18.69 10.45
CA THR A 40 5.93 -18.67 11.53
C THR A 40 4.72 -17.80 11.23
N ALA A 41 4.94 -16.71 10.50
CA ALA A 41 3.91 -15.72 10.17
C ALA A 41 3.43 -15.86 8.72
N ILE A 42 2.12 -15.84 8.56
CA ILE A 42 1.45 -15.99 7.27
C ILE A 42 0.75 -14.69 6.93
N PHE A 43 0.87 -14.25 5.68
CA PHE A 43 0.01 -13.22 5.15
C PHE A 43 -0.61 -13.63 3.81
N TYR A 44 -1.77 -13.07 3.51
CA TYR A 44 -2.46 -13.24 2.24
C TYR A 44 -2.38 -11.94 1.45
N ALA A 45 -2.10 -12.08 0.16
CA ALA A 45 -2.05 -10.97 -0.77
C ALA A 45 -3.11 -11.14 -1.87
N ILE A 46 -3.93 -10.13 -2.05
CA ILE A 46 -4.84 -9.98 -3.18
C ILE A 46 -4.29 -8.82 -3.99
N GLN A 47 -3.66 -9.12 -5.12
CA GLN A 47 -3.12 -8.11 -6.04
C GLN A 47 -4.25 -7.51 -6.87
N SER A 48 -3.98 -6.42 -7.53
CA SER A 48 -4.91 -5.66 -8.38
C SER A 48 -6.11 -6.46 -8.88
N THR A 49 -7.28 -6.04 -8.49
CA THR A 49 -8.55 -6.63 -8.93
C THR A 49 -9.44 -5.49 -9.43
N PRO A 50 -10.47 -5.75 -10.25
CA PRO A 50 -11.40 -4.70 -10.66
C PRO A 50 -11.99 -3.91 -9.47
N LEU A 51 -12.22 -4.58 -8.33
CA LEU A 51 -12.69 -3.90 -7.12
C LEU A 51 -11.63 -2.95 -6.55
N THR A 52 -10.42 -3.43 -6.31
CA THR A 52 -9.37 -2.62 -5.68
C THR A 52 -8.89 -1.49 -6.58
N ASP A 53 -8.85 -1.72 -7.89
CA ASP A 53 -8.51 -0.71 -8.88
C ASP A 53 -9.63 0.35 -9.00
N GLY A 54 -10.90 -0.08 -9.02
CA GLY A 54 -12.06 0.81 -8.99
C GLY A 54 -12.05 1.72 -7.75
N ILE A 55 -11.75 1.17 -6.57
CA ILE A 55 -11.56 1.96 -5.35
C ILE A 55 -10.41 2.96 -5.54
N GLY A 56 -9.27 2.51 -6.07
CA GLY A 56 -8.13 3.40 -6.34
C GLY A 56 -8.50 4.56 -7.26
N MET A 57 -9.26 4.31 -8.30
CA MET A 57 -9.73 5.36 -9.22
C MET A 57 -10.74 6.30 -8.55
N ALA A 58 -11.66 5.78 -7.74
CA ALA A 58 -12.67 6.59 -7.04
C ALA A 58 -12.04 7.54 -6.02
N TYR A 59 -11.03 7.08 -5.27
CA TYR A 59 -10.34 7.89 -4.27
C TYR A 59 -9.22 8.78 -4.84
N LYS A 60 -8.81 8.59 -6.09
CA LYS A 60 -7.74 9.35 -6.74
C LYS A 60 -7.93 10.88 -6.62
N PRO A 61 -9.11 11.48 -6.92
CA PRO A 61 -9.27 12.93 -6.82
C PRO A 61 -9.00 13.48 -5.41
N GLN A 62 -9.37 12.73 -4.38
CA GLN A 62 -9.10 13.11 -2.99
C GLN A 62 -7.60 13.04 -2.69
N VAL A 63 -6.91 12.02 -3.17
CA VAL A 63 -5.44 11.87 -3.00
C VAL A 63 -4.71 12.99 -3.76
N GLU A 64 -5.10 13.29 -4.99
CA GLU A 64 -4.56 14.40 -5.79
C GLU A 64 -4.70 15.74 -5.06
N LYS A 65 -5.87 16.00 -4.47
CA LYS A 65 -6.11 17.21 -3.67
C LYS A 65 -5.21 17.29 -2.45
N LEU A 66 -5.01 16.17 -1.73
CA LEU A 66 -4.16 16.12 -0.53
C LEU A 66 -2.68 16.31 -0.87
N LEU A 67 -2.25 15.83 -2.01
CA LEU A 67 -0.84 15.90 -2.45
C LEU A 67 -0.53 17.14 -3.29
N GLY A 68 -1.55 17.82 -3.84
CA GLY A 68 -1.37 18.90 -4.78
C GLY A 68 -0.75 18.47 -6.12
N LYS A 69 -1.01 17.22 -6.54
CA LYS A 69 -0.35 16.57 -7.69
C LYS A 69 -1.36 15.86 -8.57
N LYS A 70 -1.03 15.75 -9.87
CA LYS A 70 -1.76 14.89 -10.80
C LYS A 70 -1.15 13.49 -10.79
N LEU A 71 -1.98 12.49 -10.57
CA LEU A 71 -1.55 11.12 -10.31
C LEU A 71 -2.13 10.15 -11.32
N SER A 72 -1.44 9.03 -11.51
CA SER A 72 -1.95 7.83 -12.16
C SER A 72 -1.92 6.66 -11.17
N LEU A 73 -2.99 5.88 -11.10
CA LEU A 73 -3.00 4.65 -10.31
C LEU A 73 -2.07 3.64 -10.99
N SER A 74 -1.05 3.19 -10.29
CA SER A 74 -0.10 2.20 -10.84
C SER A 74 -0.49 0.77 -10.46
N THR A 75 -0.90 0.55 -9.24
CA THR A 75 -1.35 -0.76 -8.75
C THR A 75 -2.14 -0.61 -7.46
N SER A 76 -2.86 -1.66 -7.10
CA SER A 76 -3.62 -1.72 -5.86
C SER A 76 -3.49 -3.10 -5.22
N GLY A 77 -3.99 -3.29 -4.02
CA GLY A 77 -4.07 -4.62 -3.45
C GLY A 77 -4.42 -4.62 -1.97
N ILE A 78 -4.93 -5.75 -1.53
CA ILE A 78 -5.25 -5.99 -0.13
C ILE A 78 -4.20 -6.92 0.46
N ARG A 79 -3.82 -6.65 1.71
CA ARG A 79 -2.95 -7.51 2.50
C ARG A 79 -3.66 -7.87 3.80
N LYS A 80 -3.84 -9.17 4.04
CA LYS A 80 -4.26 -9.68 5.35
C LYS A 80 -3.04 -10.28 6.02
N TRP A 81 -2.54 -9.60 7.03
CA TRP A 81 -1.38 -9.96 7.82
C TRP A 81 -1.81 -10.78 9.02
N GLY A 82 -1.17 -11.89 9.27
CA GLY A 82 -1.40 -12.69 10.46
C GLY A 82 -0.47 -12.29 11.62
N LYS A 83 -0.80 -12.73 12.82
CA LYS A 83 0.01 -12.53 14.02
C LYS A 83 1.47 -12.93 13.79
N GLY A 84 2.39 -12.13 14.30
CA GLY A 84 3.83 -12.32 14.11
C GLY A 84 4.39 -11.75 12.81
N CYS A 85 3.56 -11.37 11.84
CA CYS A 85 4.05 -10.68 10.65
C CYS A 85 4.75 -9.37 11.01
N TYR A 86 5.78 -9.04 10.28
CA TYR A 86 6.49 -7.77 10.37
C TYR A 86 6.82 -7.27 8.98
N MET A 87 7.16 -6.01 8.87
CA MET A 87 7.64 -5.42 7.63
C MET A 87 8.95 -4.70 7.93
N GLY A 88 10.06 -5.27 7.44
CA GLY A 88 11.40 -4.68 7.59
C GLY A 88 11.44 -3.26 7.01
N TRP A 89 12.43 -2.49 7.43
CA TRP A 89 12.66 -1.15 6.92
C TRP A 89 13.04 -1.20 5.45
N HIS A 90 12.26 -0.52 4.59
CA HIS A 90 12.49 -0.50 3.16
C HIS A 90 11.95 0.78 2.53
N LYS A 91 12.35 1.02 1.31
CA LYS A 91 11.70 1.92 0.35
C LYS A 91 10.97 1.09 -0.67
N ASN A 92 9.88 1.61 -1.17
CA ASN A 92 9.16 0.97 -2.27
C ASN A 92 9.89 1.14 -3.60
N ARG A 93 9.50 0.33 -4.57
CA ARG A 93 9.84 0.55 -5.98
C ARG A 93 9.15 1.82 -6.48
N TRP A 94 9.65 2.39 -7.56
CA TRP A 94 9.13 3.63 -8.14
C TRP A 94 7.66 3.55 -8.55
N GLU A 95 7.19 2.39 -8.98
CA GLU A 95 5.76 2.13 -9.28
C GLU A 95 4.85 2.36 -8.06
N CYS A 96 5.42 2.33 -6.88
CA CYS A 96 4.74 2.56 -5.61
C CYS A 96 5.21 3.88 -4.99
N GLU A 97 5.33 4.93 -5.83
CA GLU A 97 5.86 6.22 -5.42
C GLU A 97 5.03 6.83 -4.29
N TYR A 98 3.75 7.04 -4.51
CA TYR A 98 2.82 7.50 -3.48
C TYR A 98 1.97 6.34 -2.99
N VAL A 99 2.05 6.11 -1.71
CA VAL A 99 1.32 5.04 -1.02
C VAL A 99 0.15 5.65 -0.28
N VAL A 100 -1.03 5.07 -0.48
CA VAL A 100 -2.20 5.26 0.38
C VAL A 100 -2.47 3.94 1.07
N SER A 101 -2.09 3.84 2.34
CA SER A 101 -2.30 2.66 3.18
C SER A 101 -3.55 2.88 4.02
N ILE A 102 -4.66 2.23 3.65
CA ILE A 102 -5.94 2.35 4.33
C ILE A 102 -6.07 1.20 5.33
N GLN A 103 -6.39 1.50 6.58
CA GLN A 103 -6.65 0.52 7.61
C GLN A 103 -8.06 -0.03 7.45
N ILE A 104 -8.19 -1.30 7.10
CA ILE A 104 -9.48 -1.94 6.81
C ILE A 104 -10.05 -2.64 8.06
N SER A 105 -9.24 -3.40 8.80
CA SER A 105 -9.68 -4.05 10.03
C SER A 105 -9.64 -3.08 11.23
N ASP A 106 -10.35 -3.41 12.28
CA ASP A 106 -10.35 -2.67 13.55
C ASP A 106 -9.04 -2.80 14.35
N HIS A 107 -8.19 -3.76 13.99
CA HIS A 107 -6.90 -3.99 14.65
C HIS A 107 -5.83 -3.08 14.03
N ALA A 108 -5.50 -2.01 14.72
CA ALA A 108 -4.46 -1.07 14.30
C ALA A 108 -3.07 -1.74 14.32
N TRP A 109 -2.29 -1.46 13.28
CA TRP A 109 -0.90 -1.89 13.18
C TRP A 109 0.00 -0.70 12.80
N PRO A 110 0.72 -0.12 13.78
CA PRO A 110 1.50 1.08 13.55
C PRO A 110 2.57 0.91 12.47
N ILE A 111 2.82 1.99 11.74
CA ILE A 111 3.91 2.09 10.76
C ILE A 111 4.91 3.14 11.24
N GLY A 112 6.18 2.78 11.23
CA GLY A 112 7.29 3.67 11.53
C GLY A 112 7.89 4.26 10.27
N PHE A 113 8.51 5.43 10.41
CA PHE A 113 9.24 6.13 9.37
C PHE A 113 10.61 6.52 9.88
N LEU A 114 11.65 6.40 9.04
CA LEU A 114 12.97 6.90 9.37
C LEU A 114 13.13 8.33 8.84
N THR A 115 13.58 9.21 9.70
CA THR A 115 13.91 10.60 9.34
C THR A 115 15.35 10.74 8.87
N GLU A 116 16.22 9.81 9.28
CA GLU A 116 17.64 9.79 8.92
C GLU A 116 18.03 8.38 8.47
N VAL A 117 18.76 8.30 7.38
CA VAL A 117 19.36 7.05 6.89
C VAL A 117 20.61 6.79 7.74
N GLN A 118 20.52 5.81 8.62
CA GLN A 118 21.75 5.19 9.14
C GLN A 118 22.26 4.22 8.05
N ASP A 119 23.57 4.19 7.82
CA ASP A 119 24.23 3.46 6.74
C ASP A 119 24.02 1.93 6.74
N ASN A 120 23.17 1.43 7.58
CA ASN A 120 22.81 0.02 7.65
C ASN A 120 21.30 -0.14 7.65
N PRO A 121 20.69 -0.66 6.54
CA PRO A 121 19.26 -0.94 6.50
C PRO A 121 18.97 -1.98 7.58
N LEU A 122 18.20 -1.56 8.53
CA LEU A 122 17.95 -2.20 9.80
C LEU A 122 17.51 -3.66 9.65
N ILE A 123 18.26 -4.53 10.29
CA ILE A 123 17.92 -5.90 10.58
C ILE A 123 16.60 -5.93 11.37
N GLU A 124 15.82 -6.97 11.14
CA GLU A 124 14.59 -7.29 11.86
C GLU A 124 14.69 -6.98 13.36
N GLY A 125 13.71 -6.26 13.88
CA GLY A 125 13.59 -5.98 15.32
C GLY A 125 14.32 -4.73 15.81
N GLN A 126 15.09 -4.03 15.00
CA GLN A 126 15.66 -2.75 15.41
C GLN A 126 14.61 -1.63 15.33
N SER A 127 14.42 -0.93 16.43
CA SER A 127 13.61 0.28 16.50
C SER A 127 14.33 1.40 15.75
N GLY A 128 13.92 1.68 14.52
CA GLY A 128 14.36 2.90 13.84
C GLY A 128 13.91 4.13 14.62
N LYS A 129 14.77 5.12 14.75
CA LYS A 129 14.40 6.42 15.31
C LYS A 129 13.60 7.19 14.26
N GLY A 130 12.33 7.41 14.52
CA GLY A 130 11.46 8.18 13.65
C GLY A 130 10.01 8.16 14.11
N PRO A 131 9.17 9.00 13.54
CA PRO A 131 7.76 9.07 13.92
C PRO A 131 7.04 7.75 13.59
N VAL A 132 6.20 7.33 14.53
CA VAL A 132 5.28 6.21 14.35
C VAL A 132 3.89 6.76 14.15
N LYS A 133 3.15 6.23 13.19
CA LYS A 133 1.77 6.59 12.91
C LYS A 133 0.87 5.37 13.06
N THR A 134 -0.26 5.58 13.72
CA THR A 134 -1.30 4.56 13.90
C THR A 134 -2.55 5.02 13.18
N CYS A 135 -3.09 4.15 12.34
CA CYS A 135 -4.36 4.34 11.65
C CYS A 135 -5.44 3.50 12.37
N LEU A 136 -6.56 4.10 12.64
CA LEU A 136 -7.79 3.39 13.02
C LEU A 136 -8.51 2.90 11.77
N GLN A 137 -9.51 2.03 11.93
CA GLN A 137 -10.33 1.56 10.81
C GLN A 137 -10.91 2.74 10.02
N GLY A 138 -10.75 2.72 8.71
CA GLY A 138 -11.16 3.79 7.80
C GLY A 138 -10.14 4.92 7.65
N ASP A 139 -9.11 5.01 8.51
CA ASP A 139 -8.03 6.00 8.33
C ASP A 139 -7.09 5.58 7.20
N ALA A 140 -6.48 6.56 6.55
CA ALA A 140 -5.43 6.35 5.57
C ALA A 140 -4.13 7.06 5.97
N LEU A 141 -3.03 6.41 5.68
CA LEU A 141 -1.70 6.99 5.76
C LEU A 141 -1.14 7.17 4.35
N ILE A 142 -0.80 8.41 4.01
CA ILE A 142 -0.34 8.81 2.68
C ILE A 142 1.11 9.29 2.79
N PHE A 143 2.00 8.70 2.00
CA PHE A 143 3.42 9.04 2.02
C PHE A 143 4.11 8.70 0.69
N ASN A 144 5.29 9.27 0.45
CA ASN A 144 6.12 8.87 -0.68
C ASN A 144 6.93 7.63 -0.29
N GLY A 145 6.49 6.47 -0.76
CA GLY A 145 7.11 5.18 -0.44
C GLY A 145 8.45 4.97 -1.12
N ALA A 146 8.69 5.57 -2.28
CA ALA A 146 9.93 5.43 -3.02
C ALA A 146 11.11 6.19 -2.38
N THR A 147 10.82 7.26 -1.63
CA THR A 147 11.87 8.08 -1.00
C THR A 147 11.97 7.93 0.50
N THR A 148 10.91 7.43 1.15
CA THR A 148 10.82 7.36 2.61
C THR A 148 11.00 5.93 3.11
N TYR A 149 12.01 5.68 3.95
CA TYR A 149 12.12 4.41 4.65
C TYR A 149 10.98 4.23 5.63
N HIS A 150 10.30 3.10 5.52
CA HIS A 150 9.18 2.76 6.38
C HIS A 150 9.17 1.26 6.72
N GLY A 151 8.52 0.93 7.81
CA GLY A 151 8.46 -0.45 8.29
C GLY A 151 7.42 -0.63 9.40
N ARG A 152 7.18 -1.86 9.77
CA ARG A 152 6.26 -2.23 10.85
C ARG A 152 6.88 -3.30 11.74
N GLN A 153 6.78 -3.12 13.04
CA GLN A 153 7.18 -4.13 14.02
C GLN A 153 6.27 -5.35 13.97
N ARG A 154 6.59 -6.40 14.72
CA ARG A 154 5.75 -7.60 14.75
C ARG A 154 4.33 -7.29 15.16
N LEU A 155 3.38 -7.80 14.36
CA LEU A 155 1.96 -7.70 14.63
C LEU A 155 1.61 -8.56 15.85
N THR A 156 1.07 -7.94 16.88
CA THR A 156 0.67 -8.62 18.13
C THR A 156 -0.76 -9.10 18.10
N SER A 157 -1.64 -8.44 17.36
CA SER A 157 -3.04 -8.86 17.17
C SER A 157 -3.12 -10.08 16.25
N ASN A 158 -4.27 -10.76 16.25
CA ASN A 158 -4.46 -11.98 15.46
C ASN A 158 -4.32 -11.74 13.95
N PHE A 159 -4.78 -10.60 13.46
CA PHE A 159 -4.62 -10.18 12.08
C PHE A 159 -4.73 -8.65 11.95
N CYS A 160 -4.29 -8.17 10.80
CA CYS A 160 -4.53 -6.81 10.34
C CYS A 160 -4.82 -6.86 8.83
N ILE A 161 -5.81 -6.09 8.36
CA ILE A 161 -6.10 -5.95 6.94
C ILE A 161 -5.85 -4.52 6.52
N THR A 162 -5.08 -4.37 5.45
CA THR A 162 -4.79 -3.08 4.82
C THR A 162 -5.12 -3.12 3.34
N LEU A 163 -5.76 -2.08 2.84
CA LEU A 163 -5.89 -1.80 1.41
C LEU A 163 -4.78 -0.82 1.03
N MET A 164 -4.02 -1.19 0.02
CA MET A 164 -2.90 -0.41 -0.49
C MET A 164 -3.25 0.10 -1.88
N LEU A 165 -3.23 1.42 -2.05
CA LEU A 165 -3.34 2.07 -3.34
C LEU A 165 -2.01 2.74 -3.65
N TYR A 166 -1.49 2.49 -4.84
CA TYR A 166 -0.20 3.04 -5.25
C TYR A 166 -0.38 3.93 -6.47
N TYR A 167 0.19 5.11 -6.38
CA TYR A 167 0.13 6.10 -7.44
C TYR A 167 1.52 6.55 -7.84
N VAL A 168 1.62 7.03 -9.05
CA VAL A 168 2.79 7.72 -9.59
C VAL A 168 2.39 9.09 -10.12
N GLU A 169 3.30 10.03 -10.10
CA GLU A 169 3.07 11.35 -10.67
C GLU A 169 2.95 11.23 -12.20
N LYS A 170 1.86 11.75 -12.77
CA LYS A 170 1.51 11.55 -14.17
C LYS A 170 2.62 12.04 -15.14
N GLU A 171 3.21 13.18 -14.84
CA GLU A 171 4.25 13.80 -15.68
C GLU A 171 5.59 13.06 -15.62
N THR A 172 5.94 12.53 -14.45
CA THR A 172 7.22 11.82 -14.26
C THR A 172 7.22 10.43 -14.91
N TYR A 173 6.06 9.85 -15.11
CA TYR A 173 5.94 8.48 -15.61
C TYR A 173 6.07 8.36 -17.13
N CYS A 174 5.65 9.39 -17.88
CA CYS A 174 5.63 9.35 -19.35
C CYS A 174 6.98 9.59 -20.02
N ASP A 175 7.94 10.24 -19.37
CA ASP A 175 9.09 10.83 -20.06
C ASP A 175 10.47 10.23 -19.76
N THR A 176 10.62 9.29 -18.84
CA THR A 176 11.95 8.74 -18.54
C THR A 176 12.14 7.33 -19.09
N LYS A 177 12.98 7.21 -20.13
CA LYS A 177 13.43 5.94 -20.71
C LYS A 177 13.94 4.96 -19.63
N ASP A 178 14.62 5.47 -18.62
CA ASP A 178 15.23 4.68 -17.54
C ASP A 178 14.21 3.92 -16.67
N LYS A 179 13.00 4.47 -16.50
CA LYS A 179 11.94 3.78 -15.75
C LYS A 179 11.31 2.63 -16.55
N ARG A 180 11.37 2.66 -17.88
CA ARG A 180 10.85 1.60 -18.74
C ARG A 180 11.77 0.39 -18.76
N GLU A 181 13.08 0.56 -18.66
CA GLU A 181 14.06 -0.52 -18.61
C GLU A 181 14.00 -1.29 -17.29
N LEU A 182 13.66 -0.62 -16.17
CA LEU A 182 13.53 -1.23 -14.86
C LEU A 182 12.33 -2.17 -14.71
N TYR A 183 11.28 -2.03 -15.52
CA TYR A 183 9.98 -2.67 -15.26
C TYR A 183 9.56 -3.72 -16.27
N GLY A 184 10.30 -3.95 -17.34
CA GLY A 184 9.95 -4.90 -18.40
C GLY A 184 8.61 -4.62 -19.09
N ASP A 185 8.37 -5.32 -20.21
CA ASP A 185 7.19 -5.06 -21.06
C ASP A 185 5.84 -5.47 -20.44
N GLU A 186 5.83 -6.47 -19.57
CA GLU A 186 4.60 -6.91 -18.88
C GLU A 186 4.04 -5.84 -17.93
N ASN A 187 4.91 -5.09 -17.27
CA ASN A 187 4.49 -3.99 -16.40
C ASN A 187 4.02 -2.76 -17.19
N LYS A 188 4.53 -2.53 -18.38
CA LYS A 188 4.07 -1.44 -19.28
C LYS A 188 2.61 -1.64 -19.69
N THR A 189 2.22 -2.88 -20.00
CA THR A 189 0.84 -3.21 -20.40
C THR A 189 -0.12 -3.01 -19.23
N ARG A 190 0.27 -3.42 -18.03
CA ARG A 190 -0.53 -3.26 -16.81
C ARG A 190 -0.79 -1.79 -16.47
N MET A 191 0.23 -0.95 -16.61
CA MET A 191 0.10 0.47 -16.31
C MET A 191 -0.69 1.25 -17.36
N ARG A 192 -0.59 0.88 -18.64
CA ARG A 192 -1.45 1.42 -19.70
C ARG A 192 -2.92 1.13 -19.43
N LEU A 193 -3.25 -0.10 -19.03
CA LEU A 193 -4.63 -0.47 -18.71
C LEU A 193 -5.22 0.34 -17.55
N HIS A 194 -4.41 0.72 -16.55
CA HIS A 194 -4.88 1.50 -15.40
C HIS A 194 -4.85 3.03 -15.63
N GLY A 195 -4.00 3.50 -16.55
CA GLY A 195 -3.93 4.92 -16.91
C GLY A 195 -4.92 5.36 -17.99
N GLU A 196 -5.37 4.42 -18.82
CA GLU A 196 -6.19 4.67 -20.02
C GLU A 196 -7.65 4.21 -19.87
N LEU A 197 -8.08 3.71 -18.73
CA LEU A 197 -9.51 3.56 -18.45
C LEU A 197 -10.14 4.96 -18.32
N GLN A 198 -10.22 5.67 -19.45
CA GLN A 198 -11.24 6.67 -19.65
C GLN A 198 -12.56 5.90 -19.69
N ILE A 199 -13.32 6.01 -18.64
CA ILE A 199 -14.73 5.67 -18.67
C ILE A 199 -15.34 6.80 -19.54
N ASP A 200 -15.50 6.52 -20.81
CA ASP A 200 -16.35 7.34 -21.66
C ASP A 200 -17.76 7.25 -21.06
N ALA A 201 -18.22 8.38 -20.56
CA ALA A 201 -19.56 8.55 -19.98
C ALA A 201 -20.62 8.60 -21.08
#